data_913de29db8a5aa7f7aa4bb848532c8d1
#
_entry.id   913de29db8a5aa7f7aa4bb848532c8d1
#
_cell.length_a   1.000
_cell.length_b   1.000
_cell.length_c   1.000
_cell.angle_alpha   90.00
_cell.angle_beta   90.00
_cell.angle_gamma   90.00
#
_symmetry.space_group_name_H-M   'P 1'
#
loop_
_entity.id
_entity.type
_entity.pdbx_description
1 polymer ?
#
loop_
_entity_poly.entity_id
_entity_poly.type
_entity_poly.pdbx_seq_one_letter_code
_entity_poly.pdbx_strand_id
1 'polypeptide(L)'
;EQDRVKKKLITHDDFPWKLPSSTEHSQGSETLKYVGGVDISFSKDDSSVACACLVVLELPSLRVVHNELSLIRLQVPYVPRFLAFREAPVLLQILEKMRDDHHPFYPQVVMVDGNGILHPRGEPKHKRSCKM
;
A
#
# COMPACT_ATOMS: atom_id res chain seq x y z
N GLU A 1 -19.91 8.46 -2.58
CA GLU A 1 -18.85 7.57 -3.05
C GLU A 1 -18.08 6.96 -1.87
N GLN A 2 -17.62 7.75 -0.89
CA GLN A 2 -16.89 7.26 0.29
C GLN A 2 -17.68 6.18 1.06
N ASP A 3 -18.97 6.40 1.31
CA ASP A 3 -19.80 5.41 2.01
C ASP A 3 -19.96 4.11 1.22
N ARG A 4 -19.95 4.20 -0.11
CA ARG A 4 -19.99 3.02 -0.99
C ARG A 4 -18.70 2.22 -0.91
N VAL A 5 -17.56 2.88 -0.88
CA VAL A 5 -16.24 2.24 -0.76
C VAL A 5 -16.08 1.63 0.64
N LYS A 6 -16.51 2.35 1.68
CA LYS A 6 -16.46 1.86 3.07
C LYS A 6 -17.21 0.53 3.27
N LYS A 7 -18.34 0.34 2.57
CA LYS A 7 -19.09 -0.93 2.61
C LYS A 7 -18.38 -2.11 1.97
N LYS A 8 -17.33 -1.86 1.17
CA LYS A 8 -16.52 -2.91 0.54
C LYS A 8 -15.29 -3.28 1.35
N LEU A 9 -15.06 -2.60 2.47
CA LEU A 9 -13.92 -2.86 3.33
C LEU A 9 -14.03 -4.25 3.96
N ILE A 10 -13.00 -5.05 3.79
CA ILE A 10 -12.85 -6.35 4.44
C ILE A 10 -12.06 -6.12 5.73
N THR A 11 -12.63 -6.54 6.86
CA THR A 11 -12.08 -6.33 8.20
C THR A 11 -11.68 -7.62 8.90
N HIS A 12 -11.69 -8.71 8.18
CA HIS A 12 -11.26 -10.03 8.66
C HIS A 12 -10.24 -10.61 7.68
N ASP A 13 -9.48 -11.59 8.15
CA ASP A 13 -8.51 -12.28 7.31
C ASP A 13 -9.24 -13.13 6.25
N ASP A 14 -9.01 -12.81 4.98
CA ASP A 14 -9.59 -13.48 3.82
C ASP A 14 -8.53 -14.03 2.84
N PHE A 15 -7.31 -14.24 3.33
CA PHE A 15 -6.16 -14.68 2.57
C PHE A 15 -5.65 -16.06 3.05
N PRO A 16 -5.06 -16.88 2.14
CA PRO A 16 -4.62 -18.25 2.47
C PRO A 16 -3.26 -18.33 3.18
N TRP A 17 -2.45 -17.24 3.16
CA TRP A 17 -1.10 -17.25 3.70
C TRP A 17 -1.07 -16.98 5.21
N LYS A 18 -0.01 -17.45 5.88
CA LYS A 18 0.27 -17.22 7.29
C LYS A 18 1.59 -16.48 7.47
N LEU A 19 1.73 -15.82 8.62
CA LEU A 19 3.02 -15.23 9.01
C LEU A 19 4.07 -16.32 9.19
N PRO A 20 5.34 -16.05 8.82
CA PRO A 20 6.42 -16.97 9.11
C PRO A 20 6.56 -17.10 10.64
N SER A 21 6.34 -18.30 11.15
CA SER A 21 6.54 -18.63 12.55
C SER A 21 7.75 -19.54 12.70
N SER A 22 8.51 -19.35 13.81
CA SER A 22 9.71 -20.12 14.09
C SER A 22 9.42 -21.55 14.59
N THR A 23 8.16 -21.94 14.76
CA THR A 23 7.79 -23.14 15.53
C THR A 23 6.88 -24.14 14.81
N GLU A 24 6.37 -23.87 13.61
CA GLU A 24 5.49 -24.84 12.94
C GLU A 24 5.85 -25.09 11.48
N HIS A 25 6.35 -26.30 11.20
CA HIS A 25 6.31 -26.91 9.87
C HIS A 25 4.87 -27.32 9.54
N SER A 26 3.98 -26.37 9.30
CA SER A 26 2.67 -26.70 8.74
C SER A 26 2.81 -26.93 7.24
N GLN A 27 2.88 -28.21 6.85
CA GLN A 27 2.78 -28.63 5.46
C GLN A 27 1.46 -28.09 4.87
N GLY A 28 1.55 -27.24 3.86
CA GLY A 28 0.44 -26.92 2.97
C GLY A 28 -0.15 -25.51 3.04
N SER A 29 0.27 -24.61 3.92
CA SER A 29 -0.17 -23.21 3.86
C SER A 29 0.90 -22.32 3.22
N GLU A 30 0.48 -21.44 2.32
CA GLU A 30 1.36 -20.37 1.83
C GLU A 30 1.87 -19.53 3.00
N THR A 31 3.15 -19.21 2.98
CA THR A 31 3.77 -18.32 3.97
C THR A 31 3.90 -16.93 3.38
N LEU A 32 3.57 -15.90 4.15
CA LEU A 32 3.81 -14.53 3.77
C LEU A 32 5.32 -14.31 3.61
N LYS A 33 5.74 -13.97 2.39
CA LYS A 33 7.15 -13.82 2.04
C LYS A 33 7.53 -12.39 1.72
N TYR A 34 6.66 -11.67 1.01
CA TYR A 34 6.93 -10.29 0.56
C TYR A 34 5.88 -9.32 1.05
N VAL A 35 6.33 -8.25 1.69
CA VAL A 35 5.48 -7.15 2.16
C VAL A 35 5.95 -5.86 1.49
N GLY A 36 5.04 -5.19 0.82
CA GLY A 36 5.27 -3.89 0.22
C GLY A 36 4.86 -2.74 1.14
N GLY A 37 5.57 -1.63 1.08
CA GLY A 37 5.16 -0.35 1.64
C GLY A 37 5.13 0.68 0.52
N VAL A 38 4.07 1.50 0.46
CA VAL A 38 3.92 2.57 -0.52
C VAL A 38 3.70 3.91 0.15
N ASP A 39 4.26 4.95 -0.44
CA ASP A 39 4.09 6.33 0.01
C ASP A 39 4.18 7.30 -1.17
N ILE A 40 3.60 8.50 -1.02
CA ILE A 40 3.70 9.59 -1.99
C ILE A 40 4.15 10.86 -1.31
N SER A 41 5.16 11.50 -1.88
CA SER A 41 5.66 12.81 -1.48
C SER A 41 5.39 13.84 -2.55
N PHE A 42 4.85 14.99 -2.16
CA PHE A 42 4.52 16.08 -3.09
C PHE A 42 5.61 17.16 -3.08
N SER A 43 5.88 17.74 -4.24
CA SER A 43 6.73 18.93 -4.32
C SER A 43 6.10 20.09 -3.56
N LYS A 44 6.94 20.85 -2.86
CA LYS A 44 6.51 22.08 -2.16
C LYS A 44 6.25 23.23 -3.13
N ASP A 45 6.98 23.26 -4.24
CA ASP A 45 6.93 24.34 -5.23
C ASP A 45 5.82 24.11 -6.26
N ASP A 46 5.57 22.85 -6.61
CA ASP A 46 4.53 22.49 -7.58
C ASP A 46 3.77 21.26 -7.07
N SER A 47 2.60 21.49 -6.52
CA SER A 47 1.75 20.42 -5.99
C SER A 47 1.24 19.42 -7.05
N SER A 48 1.43 19.71 -8.34
CA SER A 48 1.16 18.75 -9.42
C SER A 48 2.26 17.71 -9.59
N VAL A 49 3.44 17.95 -9.02
CA VAL A 49 4.57 17.04 -9.07
C VAL A 49 4.64 16.22 -7.79
N ALA A 50 4.69 14.92 -7.92
CA ALA A 50 4.82 13.97 -6.82
C ALA A 50 5.85 12.88 -7.12
N CYS A 51 6.45 12.35 -6.07
CA CYS A 51 7.28 11.16 -6.11
C CYS A 51 6.55 10.04 -5.36
N ALA A 52 6.19 8.99 -6.07
CA ALA A 52 5.68 7.76 -5.47
C ALA A 52 6.82 6.79 -5.21
N CYS A 53 6.76 6.13 -4.08
CA CYS A 53 7.75 5.15 -3.62
C CYS A 53 7.06 3.82 -3.34
N LEU A 54 7.67 2.73 -3.79
CA LEU A 54 7.35 1.37 -3.38
C LEU A 54 8.62 0.72 -2.86
N VAL A 55 8.53 0.12 -1.68
CA VAL A 55 9.61 -0.69 -1.10
C VAL A 55 9.05 -2.07 -0.78
N VAL A 56 9.75 -3.13 -1.15
CA VAL A 56 9.38 -4.51 -0.83
C VAL A 56 10.40 -5.12 0.11
N LEU A 57 9.91 -5.67 1.21
CA LEU A 57 10.69 -6.40 2.21
C LEU A 57 10.43 -7.89 2.10
N GLU A 58 11.47 -8.68 2.28
CA GLU A 58 11.39 -10.13 2.45
C GLU A 58 11.23 -10.48 3.93
N LEU A 59 10.31 -11.38 4.25
CA LEU A 59 10.13 -11.92 5.59
C LEU A 59 10.79 -13.31 5.73
N PRO A 60 11.32 -13.65 6.91
CA PRO A 60 11.36 -12.87 8.16
C PRO A 60 12.54 -11.90 8.27
N SER A 61 13.45 -11.88 7.29
CA SER A 61 14.73 -11.14 7.35
C SER A 61 14.55 -9.61 7.39
N LEU A 62 13.41 -9.10 6.96
CA LEU A 62 13.12 -7.67 6.77
C LEU A 62 14.10 -6.97 5.80
N ARG A 63 14.76 -7.73 4.96
CA ARG A 63 15.68 -7.21 3.96
C ARG A 63 14.90 -6.56 2.82
N VAL A 64 15.34 -5.37 2.40
CA VAL A 64 14.82 -4.73 1.19
C VAL A 64 15.26 -5.53 -0.02
N VAL A 65 14.30 -6.07 -0.77
CA VAL A 65 14.55 -6.87 -1.99
C VAL A 65 14.20 -6.12 -3.27
N HIS A 66 13.36 -5.10 -3.15
CA HIS A 66 13.00 -4.23 -4.28
C HIS A 66 12.65 -2.82 -3.78
N ASN A 67 13.01 -1.82 -4.57
CA ASN A 67 12.53 -0.47 -4.40
C ASN A 67 12.28 0.18 -5.77
N GLU A 68 11.25 0.98 -5.86
CA GLU A 68 10.92 1.75 -7.06
C GLU A 68 10.49 3.16 -6.66
N LEU A 69 11.06 4.15 -7.34
CA LEU A 69 10.69 5.55 -7.22
C LEU A 69 10.17 6.01 -8.58
N SER A 70 9.01 6.61 -8.57
CA SER A 70 8.38 7.14 -9.78
C SER A 70 8.02 8.61 -9.61
N LEU A 71 8.63 9.46 -10.44
CA LEU A 71 8.28 10.87 -10.51
C LEU A 71 7.04 11.03 -11.40
N ILE A 72 6.00 11.65 -10.87
CA ILE A 72 4.68 11.68 -11.49
C ILE A 72 4.18 13.12 -11.53
N ARG A 73 3.53 13.47 -12.64
CA ARG A 73 2.74 14.71 -12.72
C ARG A 73 1.26 14.35 -12.58
N LEU A 74 0.64 14.82 -11.51
CA LEU A 74 -0.76 14.59 -11.22
C LEU A 74 -1.64 15.58 -11.98
N GLN A 75 -2.63 15.07 -12.68
CA GLN A 75 -3.61 15.88 -13.41
C GLN A 75 -4.81 16.26 -12.53
N VAL A 76 -5.01 15.56 -11.42
CA VAL A 76 -6.13 15.80 -10.51
C VAL A 76 -5.73 16.86 -9.49
N PRO A 77 -6.49 17.97 -9.35
CA PRO A 77 -6.20 19.01 -8.37
C PRO A 77 -6.32 18.47 -6.95
N TYR A 78 -5.56 19.06 -6.04
CA TYR A 78 -5.69 18.76 -4.62
C TYR A 78 -7.03 19.27 -4.09
N VAL A 79 -7.84 18.35 -3.61
CA VAL A 79 -9.07 18.67 -2.88
C VAL A 79 -8.89 18.21 -1.43
N PRO A 80 -8.95 19.12 -0.44
CA PRO A 80 -8.85 18.75 0.96
C PRO A 80 -9.86 17.66 1.32
N ARG A 81 -9.41 16.64 2.08
CA ARG A 81 -10.17 15.45 2.50
C ARG A 81 -10.32 14.34 1.45
N PHE A 82 -9.79 14.53 0.23
CA PHE A 82 -9.86 13.52 -0.84
C PHE A 82 -8.48 13.10 -1.32
N LEU A 83 -7.47 13.14 -0.43
CA LEU A 83 -6.08 12.82 -0.76
C LEU A 83 -5.94 11.41 -1.34
N ALA A 84 -6.60 10.42 -0.76
CA ALA A 84 -6.55 9.03 -1.22
C ALA A 84 -7.04 8.86 -2.67
N PHE A 85 -8.01 9.64 -3.13
CA PHE A 85 -8.46 9.60 -4.53
C PHE A 85 -7.43 10.13 -5.52
N ARG A 86 -6.52 10.97 -5.03
CA ARG A 86 -5.40 11.52 -5.82
C ARG A 86 -4.22 10.57 -5.83
N GLU A 87 -3.95 9.90 -4.72
CA GLU A 87 -2.79 9.03 -4.52
C GLU A 87 -3.00 7.61 -5.07
N ALA A 88 -4.18 7.04 -4.85
CA ALA A 88 -4.46 5.64 -5.18
C ALA A 88 -4.19 5.28 -6.65
N PRO A 89 -4.58 6.09 -7.67
CA PRO A 89 -4.30 5.74 -9.06
C PRO A 89 -2.81 5.58 -9.35
N VAL A 90 -1.99 6.41 -8.73
CA VAL A 90 -0.54 6.40 -8.90
C VAL A 90 0.09 5.16 -8.26
N LEU A 91 -0.30 4.86 -7.03
CA LEU A 91 0.19 3.68 -6.31
C LEU A 91 -0.25 2.39 -7.01
N LEU A 92 -1.46 2.37 -7.55
CA LEU A 92 -1.95 1.24 -8.34
C LEU A 92 -1.14 1.03 -9.61
N GLN A 93 -0.74 2.08 -10.33
CA GLN A 93 0.09 1.97 -11.53
C GLN A 93 1.43 1.27 -11.25
N ILE A 94 2.09 1.59 -10.14
CA ILE A 94 3.35 0.95 -9.76
C ILE A 94 3.14 -0.54 -9.49
N LEU A 95 2.09 -0.89 -8.75
CA LEU A 95 1.76 -2.28 -8.43
C LEU A 95 1.30 -3.07 -9.67
N GLU A 96 0.50 -2.46 -10.52
CA GLU A 96 0.04 -3.08 -11.77
C GLU A 96 1.19 -3.38 -12.71
N LYS A 97 2.14 -2.45 -12.85
CA LYS A 97 3.35 -2.67 -13.62
C LYS A 97 4.13 -3.90 -13.11
N MET A 98 4.37 -3.99 -11.79
CA MET A 98 5.05 -5.15 -11.20
C MET A 98 4.28 -6.45 -11.47
N ARG A 99 2.95 -6.43 -11.37
CA ARG A 99 2.09 -7.60 -11.63
C ARG A 99 2.18 -8.02 -13.10
N ASP A 100 2.06 -7.08 -14.01
CA ASP A 100 2.02 -7.34 -15.45
C ASP A 100 3.39 -7.81 -15.97
N ASP A 101 4.47 -7.31 -15.38
CA ASP A 101 5.84 -7.76 -15.61
C ASP A 101 6.18 -9.10 -14.92
N HIS A 102 5.23 -9.72 -14.19
CA HIS A 102 5.43 -10.94 -13.39
C HIS A 102 6.66 -10.82 -12.48
N HIS A 103 6.81 -9.67 -11.83
CA HIS A 103 7.99 -9.37 -11.03
C HIS A 103 8.15 -10.37 -9.87
N PRO A 104 9.35 -10.97 -9.66
CA PRO A 104 9.55 -12.03 -8.67
C PRO A 104 9.32 -11.58 -7.22
N PHE A 105 9.42 -10.29 -6.95
CA PHE A 105 9.19 -9.69 -5.63
C PHE A 105 7.84 -8.96 -5.53
N TYR A 106 6.85 -9.36 -6.33
CA TYR A 106 5.51 -8.81 -6.20
C TYR A 106 4.97 -9.08 -4.78
N PRO A 107 4.57 -8.02 -4.03
CA PRO A 107 4.20 -8.19 -2.62
C PRO A 107 2.83 -8.85 -2.47
N GLN A 108 2.71 -9.76 -1.51
CA GLN A 108 1.44 -10.39 -1.14
C GLN A 108 0.56 -9.46 -0.29
N VAL A 109 1.19 -8.51 0.42
CA VAL A 109 0.55 -7.49 1.24
C VAL A 109 1.18 -6.16 0.95
N VAL A 110 0.37 -5.11 0.87
CA VAL A 110 0.84 -3.73 0.74
C VAL A 110 0.35 -2.90 1.92
N MET A 111 1.28 -2.22 2.56
CA MET A 111 1.02 -1.27 3.63
C MET A 111 0.89 0.13 3.03
N VAL A 112 -0.22 0.79 3.35
CA VAL A 112 -0.53 2.14 2.87
C VAL A 112 -0.74 3.05 4.08
N ASP A 113 -0.20 4.26 4.05
CA ASP A 113 -0.41 5.24 5.11
C ASP A 113 -1.88 5.70 5.14
N GLY A 114 -2.43 5.80 6.33
CA GLY A 114 -3.80 6.26 6.52
C GLY A 114 -4.38 5.91 7.90
N ASN A 115 -5.47 6.56 8.28
CA ASN A 115 -6.18 6.27 9.53
C ASN A 115 -7.22 5.13 9.39
N GLY A 116 -7.54 4.73 8.17
CA GLY A 116 -8.49 3.67 7.90
C GLY A 116 -9.83 3.90 8.61
N ILE A 117 -10.36 2.83 9.20
CA ILE A 117 -11.65 2.84 9.92
C ILE A 117 -11.61 3.55 11.28
N LEU A 118 -10.42 3.84 11.81
CA LEU A 118 -10.26 4.49 13.12
C LEU A 118 -10.60 5.98 13.08
N HIS A 119 -10.70 6.58 11.91
CA HIS A 119 -11.15 7.95 11.77
C HIS A 119 -12.69 8.03 11.83
N PRO A 120 -13.29 8.98 12.57
CA PRO A 120 -14.75 9.12 12.70
C PRO A 120 -15.51 9.21 11.38
N ARG A 121 -14.86 9.72 10.32
CA ARG A 121 -15.40 9.78 8.96
C ARG A 121 -14.75 8.77 8.01
N GLY A 122 -13.84 7.91 8.51
CA GLY A 122 -13.01 7.07 7.66
C GLY A 122 -11.98 7.84 6.83
N GLU A 123 -11.62 9.05 7.26
CA GLU A 123 -10.63 9.92 6.59
C GLU A 123 -9.36 10.05 7.43
N PRO A 124 -8.17 10.12 6.81
CA PRO A 124 -6.92 10.34 7.55
C PRO A 124 -6.86 11.78 8.09
N LYS A 125 -6.80 11.95 9.41
CA LYS A 125 -6.59 13.24 10.05
C LYS A 125 -5.13 13.57 10.32
N HIS A 126 -4.27 12.59 10.45
CA HIS A 126 -2.82 12.75 10.65
C HIS A 126 -2.11 11.50 10.17
N LYS A 127 -0.86 11.69 9.73
CA LYS A 127 0.08 10.62 9.40
C LYS A 127 0.33 9.71 10.60
N ARG A 128 -0.57 8.81 10.87
CA ARG A 128 -0.30 7.64 11.69
C ARG A 128 -0.50 6.44 10.79
N SER A 129 0.58 5.70 10.59
CA SER A 129 0.54 4.48 9.80
C SER A 129 -0.56 3.56 10.33
N CYS A 130 -1.57 3.33 9.53
CA CYS A 130 -2.46 2.22 9.75
C CYS A 130 -1.76 1.00 9.16
N LYS A 131 -1.25 0.17 10.04
CA LYS A 131 -0.73 -1.13 9.66
C LYS A 131 -1.94 -2.04 9.50
N MET A 132 -2.24 -2.40 8.30
CA MET A 132 -3.07 -3.59 8.05
C MET A 132 -2.19 -4.74 7.70
#